data_7fcad34de6f09a517c710737179f6a4f
#
_entry.id   7fcad34de6f09a517c710737179f6a4f
#
_cell.length_a   1.000
_cell.length_b   1.000
_cell.length_c   1.000
_cell.angle_alpha   90.00
_cell.angle_beta   90.00
_cell.angle_gamma   90.00
#
_symmetry.space_group_name_H-M   'P 1'
#
loop_
_entity.id
_entity.type
_entity.pdbx_description
1 polymer ?
#
loop_
_entity_poly.entity_id
_entity_poly.type
_entity_poly.pdbx_seq_one_letter_code
_entity_poly.pdbx_strand_id
1 'polypeptide(L)'
;MTSLLDNSRRADIRFYPNGRIDIAANLAKFLQLASGDVIDIAHQNGEFYLYVRYRANQYIGRHEATAYPTKKGIRSSNNFRAYSKKLCSVICGICNCTDDKLALFAGQPLSMPIIGNAIPLITLNPQIQK
;
A
#
# COMPACT_ATOMS: atom_id res chain seq x y z
N MET A 1 5.77 17.09 23.47
CA MET A 1 4.36 17.55 23.38
C MET A 1 3.53 16.43 22.77
N THR A 2 2.40 16.13 23.36
CA THR A 2 1.52 15.09 22.88
C THR A 2 0.27 15.71 22.25
N SER A 3 0.00 15.37 21.01
CA SER A 3 -1.20 15.83 20.34
C SER A 3 -2.41 15.01 20.78
N LEU A 4 -3.53 15.66 21.03
CA LEU A 4 -4.77 14.98 21.36
C LEU A 4 -5.39 14.28 20.15
N LEU A 5 -4.92 14.58 18.95
CA LEU A 5 -5.45 14.01 17.72
C LEU A 5 -4.56 12.91 17.12
N ASP A 6 -3.47 12.55 17.79
CA ASP A 6 -2.51 11.57 17.27
C ASP A 6 -3.16 10.25 16.89
N ASN A 7 -4.12 9.80 17.66
CA ASN A 7 -4.77 8.51 17.45
C ASN A 7 -5.99 8.56 16.54
N SER A 8 -6.32 9.74 16.03
CA SER A 8 -7.50 9.91 15.17
C SER A 8 -7.21 9.57 13.69
N ARG A 9 -5.93 9.58 13.30
CA ARG A 9 -5.55 9.27 11.92
C ARG A 9 -5.62 7.78 11.67
N ARG A 10 -6.29 7.39 10.59
CA ARG A 10 -6.32 6.00 10.15
C ARG A 10 -5.07 5.67 9.37
N ALA A 11 -4.62 4.42 9.48
CA ALA A 11 -3.49 3.95 8.69
C ALA A 11 -3.83 4.04 7.20
N ASP A 12 -2.80 4.29 6.40
CA ASP A 12 -2.95 4.51 4.96
C ASP A 12 -2.97 3.21 4.16
N ILE A 13 -2.32 2.16 4.69
CA ILE A 13 -2.28 0.86 4.02
C ILE A 13 -2.27 -0.24 5.07
N ARG A 14 -2.99 -1.34 4.78
CA ARG A 14 -3.07 -2.50 5.68
C ARG A 14 -2.72 -3.77 4.94
N PHE A 15 -1.94 -4.60 5.61
CA PHE A 15 -1.52 -5.91 5.11
C PHE A 15 -2.07 -6.99 6.03
N TYR A 16 -2.68 -8.01 5.45
CA TYR A 16 -3.33 -9.09 6.19
C TYR A 16 -2.58 -10.40 6.00
N PRO A 17 -2.65 -11.31 6.99
CA PRO A 17 -1.96 -12.61 6.87
C PRO A 17 -2.37 -13.44 5.66
N ASN A 18 -3.60 -13.26 5.18
CA ASN A 18 -4.09 -14.00 4.01
C ASN A 18 -3.64 -13.41 2.67
N GLY A 19 -2.84 -12.34 2.71
CA GLY A 19 -2.34 -11.68 1.49
C GLY A 19 -3.15 -10.48 1.04
N ARG A 20 -4.24 -10.17 1.73
CA ARG A 20 -5.06 -8.99 1.38
C ARG A 20 -4.31 -7.71 1.72
N ILE A 21 -4.40 -6.75 0.82
CA ILE A 21 -3.79 -5.43 0.97
C ILE A 21 -4.89 -4.40 0.74
N ASP A 22 -5.20 -3.60 1.76
CA ASP A 22 -6.15 -2.51 1.65
C ASP A 22 -5.41 -1.18 1.56
N ILE A 23 -5.71 -0.41 0.51
CA ILE A 23 -5.03 0.85 0.20
C ILE A 23 -6.05 1.97 0.34
N ALA A 24 -5.75 2.95 1.19
CA ALA A 24 -6.65 4.07 1.42
C ALA A 24 -6.79 4.96 0.18
N ALA A 25 -7.91 5.64 0.08
CA ALA A 25 -8.26 6.45 -1.09
C ALA A 25 -7.23 7.55 -1.38
N ASN A 26 -6.65 8.16 -0.35
CA ASN A 26 -5.65 9.21 -0.55
C ASN A 26 -4.38 8.68 -1.23
N LEU A 27 -3.93 7.46 -0.89
CA LEU A 27 -2.81 6.83 -1.56
C LEU A 27 -3.16 6.44 -2.99
N ALA A 28 -4.33 5.85 -3.17
CA ALA A 28 -4.81 5.46 -4.49
C ALA A 28 -4.90 6.67 -5.43
N LYS A 29 -5.38 7.79 -4.92
CA LYS A 29 -5.49 9.03 -5.67
C LYS A 29 -4.12 9.56 -6.09
N PHE A 30 -3.16 9.58 -5.17
CA PHE A 30 -1.81 10.04 -5.49
C PHE A 30 -1.16 9.16 -6.55
N LEU A 31 -1.28 7.85 -6.43
CA LEU A 31 -0.73 6.91 -7.40
C LEU A 31 -1.56 6.84 -8.68
N GLN A 32 -2.70 7.51 -8.72
CA GLN A 32 -3.64 7.44 -9.85
C GLN A 32 -4.01 6.01 -10.17
N LEU A 33 -4.30 5.23 -9.12
CA LEU A 33 -4.68 3.83 -9.28
C LEU A 33 -5.96 3.70 -10.09
N ALA A 34 -5.92 2.78 -11.05
CA ALA A 34 -7.08 2.39 -11.83
C ALA A 34 -7.27 0.89 -11.69
N SER A 35 -8.49 0.44 -11.93
CA SER A 35 -8.84 -0.98 -11.84
C SER A 35 -7.88 -1.82 -12.70
N GLY A 36 -7.23 -2.80 -12.09
CA GLY A 36 -6.32 -3.69 -12.79
C GLY A 36 -4.85 -3.29 -12.77
N ASP A 37 -4.50 -2.14 -12.19
CA ASP A 37 -3.09 -1.77 -12.01
C ASP A 37 -2.41 -2.72 -11.02
N VAL A 38 -1.15 -3.02 -11.27
CA VAL A 38 -0.34 -3.90 -10.42
C VAL A 38 0.56 -3.04 -9.54
N ILE A 39 0.42 -3.19 -8.22
CA ILE A 39 1.27 -2.47 -7.26
C ILE A 39 2.47 -3.31 -6.86
N ASP A 40 3.51 -2.65 -6.37
CA ASP A 40 4.69 -3.31 -5.83
C ASP A 40 5.30 -2.40 -4.77
N ILE A 41 6.23 -2.94 -4.01
CA ILE A 41 6.97 -2.21 -3.00
C ILE A 41 8.45 -2.31 -3.34
N ALA A 42 9.09 -1.17 -3.56
CA ALA A 42 10.51 -1.10 -3.82
C ALA A 42 11.26 -0.77 -2.52
N HIS A 43 12.48 -1.27 -2.42
CA HIS A 43 13.34 -1.03 -1.28
C HIS A 43 14.59 -0.29 -1.76
N GLN A 44 14.90 0.83 -1.09
CA GLN A 44 16.12 1.59 -1.40
C GLN A 44 16.60 2.30 -0.13
N ASN A 45 17.87 2.09 0.20
CA ASN A 45 18.53 2.78 1.35
C ASN A 45 17.74 2.64 2.67
N GLY A 46 17.21 1.44 2.94
CA GLY A 46 16.49 1.17 4.16
C GLY A 46 15.05 1.66 4.16
N GLU A 47 14.58 2.24 3.08
CA GLU A 47 13.21 2.72 2.97
C GLU A 47 12.42 1.92 1.95
N PHE A 48 11.11 1.85 2.17
CA PHE A 48 10.19 1.07 1.35
C PHE A 48 9.19 2.01 0.69
N TYR A 49 8.96 1.80 -0.60
CA TYR A 49 8.13 2.68 -1.41
C TYR A 49 7.04 1.89 -2.12
N LEU A 50 5.79 2.31 -1.93
CA LEU A 50 4.65 1.79 -2.69
C LEU A 50 4.57 2.50 -4.03
N TYR A 51 4.42 1.76 -5.12
CA TYR A 51 4.32 2.34 -6.46
C TYR A 51 3.52 1.42 -7.38
N VAL A 52 3.18 1.91 -8.56
CA VAL A 52 2.51 1.12 -9.58
C VAL A 52 3.56 0.53 -10.51
N ARG A 53 3.71 -0.79 -10.46
CA ARG A 53 4.69 -1.48 -11.30
C ARG A 53 4.21 -1.59 -12.74
N TYR A 54 2.94 -1.94 -12.94
CA TYR A 54 2.34 -2.04 -14.27
C TYR A 54 0.98 -1.40 -14.27
N ARG A 55 0.68 -0.61 -15.28
CA ARG A 55 -0.69 -0.18 -15.54
C ARG A 55 -1.48 -1.33 -16.16
N ALA A 56 -2.80 -1.31 -16.01
CA ALA A 56 -3.67 -2.39 -16.46
C ALA A 56 -3.49 -2.75 -17.93
N ASN A 57 -3.12 -1.77 -18.77
CA ASN A 57 -2.93 -1.95 -20.20
C ASN A 57 -1.50 -2.30 -20.60
N GLN A 58 -0.59 -2.50 -19.64
CA GLN A 58 0.84 -2.67 -19.90
C GLN A 58 1.35 -4.10 -19.68
N TYR A 59 0.45 -5.03 -19.32
CA TYR A 59 0.87 -6.41 -19.08
C TYR A 59 -0.14 -7.38 -19.68
N ILE A 60 0.33 -8.61 -19.89
CA ILE A 60 -0.48 -9.72 -20.36
C ILE A 60 -0.45 -10.81 -19.29
N GLY A 61 -1.64 -11.38 -19.00
CA GLY A 61 -1.77 -12.44 -18.02
C GLY A 61 -2.10 -11.94 -16.63
N ARG A 62 -1.88 -12.79 -15.64
CA ARG A 62 -2.20 -12.47 -14.25
C ARG A 62 -0.94 -12.14 -13.48
N HIS A 63 -1.05 -11.15 -12.61
CA HIS A 63 0.02 -10.75 -11.70
C HIS A 63 -0.52 -10.71 -10.27
N GLU A 64 0.34 -11.04 -9.31
CA GLU A 64 0.03 -10.77 -7.91
C GLU A 64 -0.12 -9.26 -7.71
N ALA A 65 -0.84 -8.88 -6.66
CA ALA A 65 -1.03 -7.49 -6.29
C ALA A 65 -1.72 -6.64 -7.35
N THR A 66 -2.59 -7.25 -8.14
CA THR A 66 -3.49 -6.51 -9.02
C THR A 66 -4.56 -5.82 -8.19
N ALA A 67 -4.67 -4.50 -8.34
CA ALA A 67 -5.52 -3.68 -7.48
C ALA A 67 -6.85 -3.36 -8.15
N TYR A 68 -7.91 -3.42 -7.35
CA TYR A 68 -9.27 -3.10 -7.79
C TYR A 68 -9.95 -2.21 -6.77
N PRO A 69 -10.80 -1.26 -7.21
CA PRO A 69 -11.55 -0.44 -6.26
C PRO A 69 -12.53 -1.30 -5.46
N THR A 70 -12.70 -0.95 -4.19
CA THR A 70 -13.60 -1.71 -3.31
C THR A 70 -15.06 -1.32 -3.48
N LYS A 71 -15.34 -0.16 -4.09
CA LYS A 71 -16.70 0.30 -4.38
C LYS A 71 -16.87 0.51 -5.85
N LYS A 72 -17.88 -0.12 -6.43
CA LYS A 72 -18.17 0.03 -7.85
C LYS A 72 -18.93 1.31 -8.13
N GLY A 73 -18.67 1.90 -9.29
CA GLY A 73 -19.50 2.94 -9.88
C GLY A 73 -19.40 4.30 -9.26
N ILE A 74 -18.45 4.53 -8.39
CA ILE A 74 -18.30 5.81 -7.74
C ILE A 74 -16.93 6.37 -8.01
N ARG A 75 -16.93 7.63 -8.21
CA ARG A 75 -15.82 8.49 -8.52
C ARG A 75 -14.57 8.22 -7.72
N SER A 76 -13.55 8.71 -8.19
CA SER A 76 -12.16 8.88 -7.82
C SER A 76 -11.71 8.85 -6.35
N SER A 77 -12.55 8.62 -5.37
CA SER A 77 -12.16 8.55 -3.96
C SER A 77 -12.30 7.16 -3.39
N ASN A 78 -12.15 6.15 -4.21
CA ASN A 78 -12.28 4.77 -3.78
C ASN A 78 -11.02 4.25 -3.09
N ASN A 79 -11.23 3.49 -2.03
CA ASN A 79 -10.20 2.61 -1.53
C ASN A 79 -9.97 1.48 -2.54
N PHE A 80 -8.75 0.97 -2.57
CA PHE A 80 -8.39 -0.15 -3.44
C PHE A 80 -7.98 -1.35 -2.61
N ARG A 81 -8.09 -2.51 -3.22
CA ARG A 81 -7.69 -3.78 -2.61
C ARG A 81 -6.91 -4.62 -3.60
N ALA A 82 -5.84 -5.22 -3.11
CA ALA A 82 -5.01 -6.14 -3.87
C ALA A 82 -4.73 -7.37 -3.03
N TYR A 83 -4.20 -8.42 -3.65
CA TYR A 83 -3.81 -9.64 -2.94
C TYR A 83 -2.42 -10.05 -3.37
N SER A 84 -1.52 -10.20 -2.39
CA SER A 84 -0.20 -10.77 -2.59
C SER A 84 0.31 -11.30 -1.26
N LYS A 85 0.34 -12.61 -1.12
CA LYS A 85 0.92 -13.25 0.07
C LYS A 85 2.40 -12.90 0.19
N LYS A 86 3.09 -12.80 -0.94
CA LYS A 86 4.52 -12.49 -0.94
C LYS A 86 4.79 -11.10 -0.38
N LEU A 87 4.08 -10.07 -0.88
CA LEU A 87 4.26 -8.71 -0.37
C LEU A 87 3.90 -8.62 1.12
N CYS A 88 2.78 -9.21 1.53
CA CYS A 88 2.38 -9.21 2.93
C CYS A 88 3.42 -9.91 3.81
N SER A 89 3.93 -11.06 3.38
CA SER A 89 4.93 -11.80 4.14
C SER A 89 6.22 -11.01 4.29
N VAL A 90 6.71 -10.40 3.22
CA VAL A 90 7.96 -9.64 3.25
C VAL A 90 7.83 -8.42 4.15
N ILE A 91 6.77 -7.63 3.99
CA ILE A 91 6.61 -6.41 4.80
C ILE A 91 6.34 -6.74 6.26
N CYS A 92 5.59 -7.79 6.55
CA CYS A 92 5.38 -8.24 7.92
C CYS A 92 6.68 -8.70 8.56
N GLY A 93 7.54 -9.39 7.82
CA GLY A 93 8.85 -9.80 8.32
C GLY A 93 9.72 -8.59 8.69
N ILE A 94 9.69 -7.56 7.85
CA ILE A 94 10.43 -6.32 8.09
C ILE A 94 9.95 -5.63 9.36
N CYS A 95 8.65 -5.64 9.62
CA CYS A 95 8.03 -5.00 10.78
C CYS A 95 7.91 -5.90 12.00
N ASN A 96 8.46 -7.12 11.94
CA ASN A 96 8.35 -8.11 13.01
C ASN A 96 6.90 -8.42 13.39
N CYS A 97 6.05 -8.47 12.38
CA CYS A 97 4.62 -8.77 12.54
C CYS A 97 4.36 -10.15 11.95
N THR A 98 4.07 -11.13 12.79
CA THR A 98 3.82 -12.51 12.35
C THR A 98 2.36 -12.85 12.61
N ASP A 99 1.66 -13.27 11.55
CA ASP A 99 0.26 -13.73 11.61
C ASP A 99 -0.75 -12.68 12.08
N ASP A 100 -0.36 -11.41 12.19
CA ASP A 100 -1.22 -10.31 12.58
C ASP A 100 -1.46 -9.36 11.43
N LYS A 101 -2.51 -8.56 11.53
CA LYS A 101 -2.76 -7.48 10.60
C LYS A 101 -1.79 -6.34 10.87
N LEU A 102 -1.11 -5.88 9.83
CA LEU A 102 -0.15 -4.79 9.90
C LEU A 102 -0.73 -3.55 9.25
N ALA A 103 -0.73 -2.44 9.96
CA ALA A 103 -1.18 -1.15 9.43
C ALA A 103 -0.02 -0.16 9.42
N LEU A 104 0.19 0.49 8.28
CA LEU A 104 1.28 1.45 8.10
C LEU A 104 0.74 2.82 7.69
N PHE A 105 1.45 3.86 8.12
CA PHE A 105 1.24 5.20 7.63
C PHE A 105 2.17 5.48 6.46
N ALA A 106 1.75 6.37 5.58
CA ALA A 106 2.55 6.81 4.45
C ALA A 106 3.26 8.11 4.79
N GLY A 107 4.48 8.26 4.25
CA GLY A 107 5.20 9.52 4.28
C GLY A 107 4.80 10.41 3.12
N GLN A 108 5.60 11.47 2.89
CA GLN A 108 5.33 12.40 1.79
C GLN A 108 5.53 11.73 0.43
N PRO A 109 4.53 11.80 -0.44
CA PRO A 109 4.67 11.26 -1.80
C PRO A 109 5.76 11.98 -2.59
N LEU A 110 6.43 11.26 -3.46
CA LEU A 110 7.51 11.82 -4.26
C LEU A 110 7.57 11.14 -5.63
N SER A 111 8.29 11.76 -6.55
CA SER A 111 8.57 11.17 -7.85
C SER A 111 10.00 10.65 -7.86
N MET A 112 10.17 9.39 -8.23
CA MET A 112 11.47 8.74 -8.22
C MET A 112 11.89 8.33 -9.63
N PRO A 113 13.19 8.34 -9.94
CA PRO A 113 13.66 7.78 -11.20
C PRO A 113 13.23 6.33 -11.33
N ILE A 114 12.91 5.90 -12.53
CA ILE A 114 12.56 4.51 -12.89
C ILE A 114 11.14 4.14 -12.46
N ILE A 115 10.78 4.25 -11.15
CA ILE A 115 9.47 3.80 -10.69
C ILE A 115 8.39 4.88 -10.72
N GLY A 116 8.76 6.15 -10.91
CA GLY A 116 7.79 7.24 -11.00
C GLY A 116 7.22 7.64 -9.65
N ASN A 117 5.92 7.91 -9.62
CA ASN A 117 5.25 8.30 -8.38
C ASN A 117 5.33 7.18 -7.35
N ALA A 118 5.83 7.53 -6.17
CA ALA A 118 6.06 6.58 -5.10
C ALA A 118 5.64 7.19 -3.76
N ILE A 119 5.23 6.32 -2.84
CA ILE A 119 4.82 6.73 -1.51
C ILE A 119 5.66 5.97 -0.50
N PRO A 120 6.49 6.68 0.32
CA PRO A 120 7.23 6.00 1.37
C PRO A 120 6.29 5.39 2.40
N LEU A 121 6.58 4.17 2.81
CA LEU A 121 5.84 3.48 3.88
C LEU A 121 6.66 3.58 5.16
N ILE A 122 6.03 4.07 6.22
CA ILE A 122 6.69 4.24 7.50
C ILE A 122 6.68 2.91 8.23
N THR A 123 7.84 2.25 8.26
CA THR A 123 8.00 0.94 8.88
C THR A 123 8.46 0.99 10.32
N LEU A 124 8.87 2.18 10.81
CA LEU A 124 9.19 2.37 12.21
C LEU A 124 7.91 2.57 13.01
N ASN A 125 7.80 1.89 14.14
CA ASN A 125 6.62 1.92 14.99
C ASN A 125 5.33 1.56 14.24
N PRO A 126 5.31 0.41 13.57
CA PRO A 126 4.12 -0.01 12.85
C PRO A 126 2.98 -0.31 13.81
N GLN A 127 1.75 -0.22 13.30
CA GLN A 127 0.58 -0.59 14.07
C GLN A 127 0.25 -2.06 13.79
N ILE A 128 0.47 -2.91 14.78
CA ILE A 128 0.18 -4.33 14.69
C ILE A 128 -1.14 -4.57 15.39
N GLN A 129 -2.10 -5.10 14.66
CA GLN A 129 -3.45 -5.35 15.16
C GLN A 129 -3.68 -6.84 15.31
N LYS A 130 -3.85 -7.24 16.54
CA LYS A 130 -4.10 -8.64 16.90
C LYS A 130 -5.57 -8.97 16.85
#